data_1ead4515e016ec2d26a829e61c43e8fd
#
_entry.id   1ead4515e016ec2d26a829e61c43e8fd
#
_cell.length_a   1.000
_cell.length_b   1.000
_cell.length_c   1.000
_cell.angle_alpha   90.00
_cell.angle_beta   90.00
_cell.angle_gamma   90.00
#
_symmetry.space_group_name_H-M   'P 1'
#
loop_
_entity.id
_entity.type
_entity.pdbx_description
1 polymer ?
#
loop_
_entity_poly.entity_id
_entity_poly.type
_entity_poly.pdbx_seq_one_letter_code
_entity_poly.pdbx_strand_id
1 'polypeptide(L)'
;YYMGGIWVDHESKTSMDRLYAVGETACNGVHGKNRLASNSLLESLVFAKRAAKQINELAIADIAYEKLDDVSTEAYEDDRRLAEAYKEIVLAAMHEADEQQKKTVAE
;
A
#
# COMPACT_ATOMS: atom_id res chain seq x y z
N TYR A 1 15.25 1.90 -3.11
CA TYR A 1 13.91 1.40 -3.46
C TYR A 1 13.16 0.93 -2.23
N TYR A 2 11.93 1.33 -2.11
CA TYR A 2 11.09 0.95 -0.97
C TYR A 2 10.55 -0.48 -1.14
N MET A 3 10.83 -1.34 -0.18
CA MET A 3 10.33 -2.72 -0.17
C MET A 3 9.02 -2.77 0.63
N GLY A 4 7.98 -3.31 0.03
CA GLY A 4 6.62 -3.25 0.55
C GLY A 4 5.84 -2.10 -0.06
N GLY A 5 4.85 -1.58 0.65
CA GLY A 5 4.02 -0.49 0.19
C GLY A 5 2.54 -0.71 0.44
N ILE A 6 1.71 -0.01 -0.31
CA ILE A 6 0.26 -0.12 -0.21
C ILE A 6 -0.17 -1.49 -0.74
N TRP A 7 -0.88 -2.25 0.08
CA TRP A 7 -1.42 -3.54 -0.35
C TRP A 7 -2.38 -3.37 -1.52
N VAL A 8 -2.18 -4.17 -2.57
CA VAL A 8 -3.05 -4.20 -3.75
C VAL A 8 -3.30 -5.64 -4.20
N ASP A 9 -4.42 -5.84 -4.89
CA ASP A 9 -4.74 -7.09 -5.56
C ASP A 9 -4.06 -7.20 -6.94
N HIS A 10 -4.41 -8.22 -7.73
CA HIS A 10 -3.83 -8.44 -9.05
C HIS A 10 -4.20 -7.39 -10.10
N GLU A 11 -5.19 -6.57 -9.82
CA GLU A 11 -5.61 -5.45 -10.66
C GLU A 11 -5.11 -4.10 -10.11
N SER A 12 -4.21 -4.13 -9.15
CA SER A 12 -3.64 -2.96 -8.48
C SER A 12 -4.65 -2.15 -7.65
N LYS A 13 -5.78 -2.77 -7.31
CA LYS A 13 -6.80 -2.14 -6.48
C LYS A 13 -6.44 -2.31 -5.01
N THR A 14 -6.55 -1.22 -4.24
CA THR A 14 -6.35 -1.24 -2.79
C THR A 14 -7.59 -1.74 -2.05
N SER A 15 -7.51 -1.84 -0.73
CA SER A 15 -8.66 -2.16 0.12
C SER A 15 -9.71 -1.04 0.16
N MET A 16 -9.33 0.17 -0.20
CA MET A 16 -10.27 1.30 -0.31
C MET A 16 -10.94 1.31 -1.68
N ASP A 17 -12.24 1.57 -1.69
CA ASP A 17 -12.98 1.66 -2.93
C ASP A 17 -12.45 2.80 -3.81
N ARG A 18 -12.30 2.54 -5.10
CA ARG A 18 -11.84 3.50 -6.12
C ARG A 18 -10.41 4.02 -5.92
N LEU A 19 -9.59 3.34 -5.12
CA LEU A 19 -8.20 3.70 -4.92
C LEU A 19 -7.29 2.59 -5.46
N TYR A 20 -6.35 2.98 -6.31
CA TYR A 20 -5.37 2.10 -6.94
C TYR A 20 -3.96 2.55 -6.58
N ALA A 21 -3.03 1.61 -6.55
CA ALA A 21 -1.61 1.91 -6.38
C ALA A 21 -0.79 1.05 -7.35
N VAL A 22 0.18 1.66 -8.00
CA VAL A 22 1.05 0.99 -8.98
C VAL A 22 2.50 1.44 -8.81
N GLY A 23 3.43 0.60 -9.25
CA GLY A 23 4.85 0.90 -9.20
C GLY A 23 5.44 0.72 -7.81
N GLU A 24 6.44 1.51 -7.48
CA GLU A 24 7.19 1.39 -6.22
C GLU A 24 6.32 1.52 -4.96
N THR A 25 5.29 2.33 -5.02
CA THR A 25 4.38 2.55 -3.88
C THR A 25 3.48 1.36 -3.59
N ALA A 26 3.31 0.45 -4.54
CA ALA A 26 2.40 -0.70 -4.43
C ALA A 26 3.10 -1.96 -3.94
N CYS A 27 2.38 -2.77 -3.17
CA CYS A 27 2.82 -4.09 -2.76
C CYS A 27 1.80 -5.13 -3.23
N ASN A 28 2.11 -5.82 -4.33
CA ASN A 28 1.27 -6.87 -4.90
C ASN A 28 1.79 -8.28 -4.63
N GLY A 29 2.88 -8.41 -3.88
CA GLY A 29 3.48 -9.69 -3.51
C GLY A 29 4.37 -10.34 -4.57
N VAL A 30 4.51 -9.76 -5.76
CA VAL A 30 5.27 -10.34 -6.87
C VAL A 30 6.74 -10.57 -6.54
N HIS A 31 7.34 -9.66 -5.78
CA HIS A 31 8.77 -9.71 -5.47
C HIS A 31 9.11 -10.56 -4.24
N GLY A 32 8.15 -10.95 -3.42
CA GLY A 32 8.42 -11.63 -2.16
C GLY A 32 9.34 -10.82 -1.25
N LYS A 33 10.37 -11.46 -0.71
CA LYS A 33 11.32 -10.81 0.19
C LYS A 33 12.32 -9.90 -0.51
N ASN A 34 12.64 -10.18 -1.77
CA ASN A 34 13.69 -9.49 -2.51
C ASN A 34 13.22 -9.09 -3.91
N ARG A 35 13.32 -7.82 -4.19
CA ARG A 35 13.02 -7.27 -5.50
C ARG A 35 14.21 -7.47 -6.45
N LEU A 36 13.91 -7.89 -7.68
CA LEU A 36 14.86 -7.87 -8.79
C LEU A 36 14.61 -6.62 -9.64
N ALA A 37 15.68 -5.87 -9.94
CA ALA A 37 15.58 -4.58 -10.61
C ALA A 37 14.84 -4.65 -11.96
N SER A 38 15.18 -5.61 -12.82
CA SER A 38 14.52 -5.80 -14.12
C SER A 38 13.04 -6.19 -13.98
N ASN A 39 12.73 -7.08 -13.04
CA ASN A 39 11.35 -7.49 -12.75
C ASN A 39 10.52 -6.35 -12.16
N SER A 40 11.14 -5.46 -11.43
CA SER A 40 10.51 -4.27 -10.86
C SER A 40 10.00 -3.31 -11.93
N LEU A 41 10.82 -3.05 -12.96
CA LEU A 41 10.41 -2.21 -14.08
C LEU A 41 9.26 -2.84 -14.86
N LEU A 42 9.35 -4.13 -15.14
CA LEU A 42 8.31 -4.88 -15.84
C LEU A 42 7.00 -4.91 -15.01
N GLU A 43 7.11 -5.16 -13.72
CA GLU A 43 5.96 -5.15 -12.81
C GLU A 43 5.21 -3.82 -12.85
N SER A 44 5.93 -2.71 -12.77
CA SER A 44 5.33 -1.36 -12.83
C SER A 44 4.52 -1.15 -14.11
N LEU A 45 5.06 -1.56 -15.25
CA LEU A 45 4.39 -1.40 -16.55
C LEU A 45 3.17 -2.31 -16.69
N VAL A 46 3.30 -3.58 -16.34
CA VAL A 46 2.23 -4.57 -16.47
C VAL A 46 1.05 -4.24 -15.56
N PHE A 47 1.32 -3.96 -14.30
CA PHE A 47 0.25 -3.70 -13.33
C PHE A 47 -0.40 -2.33 -13.52
N ALA A 48 0.34 -1.33 -14.00
CA ALA A 48 -0.25 -0.05 -14.40
C ALA A 48 -1.23 -0.24 -15.57
N LYS A 49 -0.88 -1.06 -16.56
CA LYS A 49 -1.76 -1.39 -17.67
C LYS A 49 -3.02 -2.13 -17.22
N ARG A 50 -2.88 -3.07 -16.29
CA ARG A 50 -4.02 -3.80 -15.70
C ARG A 50 -4.95 -2.87 -14.93
N ALA A 51 -4.40 -1.96 -14.14
CA ALA A 51 -5.17 -0.95 -13.41
C ALA A 51 -5.96 -0.05 -14.37
N ALA A 52 -5.31 0.46 -15.39
CA ALA A 52 -5.94 1.31 -16.41
C ALA A 52 -7.09 0.59 -17.11
N LYS A 53 -6.90 -0.66 -17.48
CA LYS A 53 -7.93 -1.49 -18.12
C LYS A 53 -9.14 -1.66 -17.19
N GLN A 54 -8.93 -1.99 -15.94
CA GLN A 54 -10.01 -2.16 -14.98
C GLN A 54 -10.77 -0.85 -14.73
N ILE A 55 -10.07 0.27 -14.58
CA ILE A 55 -10.68 1.58 -14.39
C ILE A 55 -11.58 1.95 -15.58
N ASN A 56 -11.12 1.67 -16.79
CA ASN A 56 -11.90 1.92 -18.00
C ASN A 56 -13.15 1.03 -18.08
N GLU A 57 -13.06 -0.22 -17.66
CA GLU A 57 -14.18 -1.16 -17.66
C GLU A 57 -15.26 -0.81 -16.61
N LEU A 58 -14.87 -0.19 -15.50
CA LEU A 58 -15.79 0.18 -14.42
C LEU A 58 -16.75 1.33 -14.80
N ALA A 59 -16.47 2.08 -15.87
CA ALA A 59 -17.34 3.15 -16.41
C ALA A 59 -17.95 4.02 -15.30
N ILE A 60 -17.11 4.63 -14.48
CA ILE A 60 -17.55 5.46 -13.34
C ILE A 60 -18.23 6.72 -13.87
N ALA A 61 -19.57 6.72 -13.88
CA ALA A 61 -20.38 7.82 -14.42
C ALA A 61 -20.62 8.93 -13.39
N ASP A 62 -20.69 8.60 -12.11
CA ASP A 62 -21.01 9.55 -11.05
C ASP A 62 -20.01 9.48 -9.90
N ILE A 63 -19.26 10.56 -9.73
CA ILE A 63 -18.37 10.74 -8.59
C ILE A 63 -19.05 11.69 -7.60
N ALA A 64 -19.46 11.16 -6.44
CA ALA A 64 -19.90 11.99 -5.34
C ALA A 64 -18.68 12.54 -4.62
N TYR A 65 -18.52 13.87 -4.61
CA TYR A 65 -17.47 14.53 -3.85
C TYR A 65 -17.96 14.80 -2.42
N GLU A 66 -17.33 14.18 -1.45
CA GLU A 66 -17.51 14.55 -0.06
C GLU A 66 -16.55 15.68 0.28
N LYS A 67 -17.09 16.71 0.93
CA LYS A 67 -16.23 17.78 1.45
C LYS A 67 -15.45 17.23 2.62
N LEU A 68 -14.12 17.26 2.53
CA LEU A 68 -13.26 16.91 3.65
C LEU A 68 -13.40 17.95 4.75
N ASP A 69 -13.55 17.47 5.99
CA ASP A 69 -13.45 18.32 7.16
C ASP A 69 -12.08 18.96 7.25
N ASP A 70 -12.02 20.16 7.81
CA ASP A 70 -10.74 20.84 8.02
C ASP A 70 -9.84 19.96 8.89
N VAL A 71 -8.67 19.63 8.35
CA VAL A 71 -7.68 18.82 9.07
C VAL A 71 -6.86 19.74 9.97
N SER A 72 -6.96 19.53 11.29
CA SER A 72 -6.09 20.20 12.24
C SER A 72 -4.69 19.62 12.19
N THR A 73 -3.69 20.48 12.11
CA THR A 73 -2.27 20.08 12.14
C THR A 73 -1.66 20.12 13.55
N GLU A 74 -2.41 20.53 14.54
CA GLU A 74 -1.90 20.68 15.92
C GLU A 74 -1.31 19.40 16.50
N ALA A 75 -1.95 18.25 16.22
CA ALA A 75 -1.46 16.93 16.65
C ALA A 75 -0.14 16.53 16.00
N TYR A 76 0.27 17.19 14.93
CA TYR A 76 1.44 16.86 14.11
C TYR A 76 2.58 17.90 14.23
N GLU A 77 2.46 18.87 15.12
CA GLU A 77 3.47 19.94 15.26
C GLU A 77 4.75 19.47 15.93
N ASP A 78 4.67 18.51 16.85
CA ASP A 78 5.83 17.88 17.49
C ASP A 78 6.30 16.67 16.67
N ASP A 79 7.17 16.93 15.70
CA ASP A 79 7.68 15.91 14.78
C ASP A 79 8.52 14.82 15.46
N ARG A 80 9.25 15.12 16.53
CA ARG A 80 10.00 14.14 17.30
C ARG A 80 9.07 13.13 17.98
N ARG A 81 8.06 13.64 18.64
CA ARG A 81 7.07 12.83 19.36
C ARG A 81 6.32 11.93 18.38
N LEU A 82 5.95 12.46 17.22
CA LEU A 82 5.31 11.69 16.14
C LEU A 82 6.22 10.60 15.61
N ALA A 83 7.49 10.91 15.33
CA ALA A 83 8.44 9.94 14.82
C ALA A 83 8.62 8.77 15.79
N GLU A 84 8.73 9.04 17.10
CA GLU A 84 8.82 8.01 18.13
C GLU A 84 7.55 7.15 18.20
N ALA A 85 6.37 7.78 18.18
CA ALA A 85 5.09 7.08 18.21
C ALA A 85 4.90 6.19 16.99
N TYR A 86 5.21 6.66 15.80
CA TYR A 86 5.11 5.88 14.57
C TYR A 86 6.11 4.73 14.55
N LYS A 87 7.32 4.95 15.03
CA LYS A 87 8.33 3.89 15.17
C LYS A 87 7.83 2.74 16.05
N GLU A 88 7.24 3.06 17.19
CA GLU A 88 6.68 2.04 18.10
C GLU A 88 5.55 1.25 17.43
N ILE A 89 4.64 1.93 16.74
CA ILE A 89 3.52 1.29 16.02
C ILE A 89 4.05 0.34 14.93
N VAL A 90 5.01 0.79 14.15
CA VAL A 90 5.59 -0.02 13.06
C VAL A 90 6.32 -1.24 13.61
N LEU A 91 7.14 -1.07 14.64
CA LEU A 91 7.88 -2.19 15.25
C LEU A 91 6.93 -3.22 15.88
N ALA A 92 5.86 -2.76 16.54
CA ALA A 92 4.85 -3.65 17.10
C ALA A 92 4.12 -4.46 16.00
N ALA A 93 3.75 -3.80 14.90
CA ALA A 93 3.10 -4.46 13.77
C ALA A 93 4.02 -5.49 13.09
N MET A 94 5.30 -5.17 12.94
CA MET A 94 6.30 -6.09 12.38
C MET A 94 6.49 -7.32 13.27
N HIS A 95 6.56 -7.12 14.57
CA HIS A 95 6.69 -8.21 15.54
C HIS A 95 5.48 -9.15 15.52
N GLU A 96 4.27 -8.58 15.49
CA GLU A 96 3.03 -9.35 15.40
C GLU A 96 2.97 -10.18 14.11
N ALA A 97 3.32 -9.59 12.98
CA ALA A 97 3.36 -10.28 11.70
C ALA A 97 4.37 -11.44 11.69
N ASP A 98 5.54 -11.24 12.28
CA ASP A 98 6.58 -12.26 12.42
C ASP A 98 6.13 -13.43 13.29
N GLU A 99 5.47 -13.15 14.41
CA GLU A 99 4.90 -14.18 15.29
C GLU A 99 3.78 -14.98 14.62
N GLN A 100 2.91 -14.33 13.85
CA GLN A 100 1.87 -15.00 13.07
C GLN A 100 2.47 -15.93 12.00
N GLN A 101 3.51 -15.48 11.32
CA GLN A 101 4.20 -16.28 10.32
C GLN A 101 4.86 -17.53 10.94
N LYS A 102 5.48 -17.39 12.10
CA LYS A 102 6.07 -18.52 12.84
C LYS A 102 5.01 -19.57 13.20
N LYS A 103 3.84 -19.14 13.64
CA LYS A 103 2.71 -20.03 13.96
C LYS A 103 2.22 -20.79 12.72
N THR A 104 2.11 -20.11 11.58
CA THR A 104 1.68 -20.72 10.33
C THR A 104 2.67 -21.79 9.84
N VAL A 105 3.97 -21.53 9.98
CA VAL A 105 5.03 -22.49 9.57
C VAL A 105 5.09 -23.69 10.52
N ALA A 106 4.75 -23.52 11.80
CA ALA A 106 4.75 -24.61 12.80
C ALA A 106 3.56 -25.59 12.64
N GLU A 107 2.54 -25.20 11.94
CA GLU A 107 1.39 -26.06 11.60
C GLU A 107 1.67 -26.85 10.31
#